data_e281f179af0874dd84dc633063b3638b
#
_entry.id   e281f179af0874dd84dc633063b3638b
#
_cell.length_a   1.000
_cell.length_b   1.000
_cell.length_c   1.000
_cell.angle_alpha   90.00
_cell.angle_beta   90.00
_cell.angle_gamma   90.00
#
_symmetry.space_group_name_H-M   'P 1'
#
loop_
_entity.id
_entity.type
_entity.pdbx_description
1 polymer ?
#
loop_
_entity_poly.entity_id
_entity_poly.type
_entity_poly.pdbx_seq_one_letter_code
_entity_poly.pdbx_strand_id
1 'polypeptide(L)'
;MLDPITFTIEVPCNQQQAFETFADIGSWWPLDKRSASMRVEGQTAKSVSLTPKSGGKVIEVTQDGTEYLWGTVRDYNPNELFSMEFHMGLPPVDPASLVEVRFTVVDDERTRVELTQSNWEAFGDMAEMMRGGYGGSWGLLFEEAYKAACAG
;
A
#
# COMPACT_ATOMS: atom_id res chain seq x y z
N MET A 1 -1.47 21.00 10.13
CA MET A 1 -1.70 19.92 9.16
C MET A 1 -0.37 19.46 8.60
N LEU A 2 -0.14 18.15 8.56
CA LEU A 2 1.09 17.60 8.03
C LEU A 2 1.01 17.44 6.50
N ASP A 3 2.13 17.69 5.84
CA ASP A 3 2.19 17.57 4.38
C ASP A 3 2.11 16.11 3.94
N PRO A 4 1.53 15.84 2.77
CA PRO A 4 1.61 14.51 2.16
C PRO A 4 3.05 14.07 1.95
N ILE A 5 3.26 12.75 1.91
CA ILE A 5 4.54 12.21 1.46
C ILE A 5 4.34 11.60 0.07
N THR A 6 5.33 11.77 -0.80
CA THR A 6 5.26 11.30 -2.19
C THR A 6 6.54 10.56 -2.55
N PHE A 7 6.36 9.42 -3.20
CA PHE A 7 7.44 8.62 -3.76
C PHE A 7 7.17 8.39 -5.23
N THR A 8 8.17 8.61 -6.07
CA THR A 8 8.05 8.40 -7.52
C THR A 8 9.16 7.47 -7.98
N ILE A 9 8.76 6.41 -8.69
CA ILE A 9 9.72 5.44 -9.26
C ILE A 9 9.35 5.14 -10.70
N GLU A 10 10.31 4.59 -11.46
CA GLU A 10 10.02 3.96 -12.74
C GLU A 10 10.20 2.46 -12.57
N VAL A 11 9.26 1.68 -13.10
CA VAL A 11 9.28 0.22 -13.00
C VAL A 11 9.48 -0.37 -14.41
N PRO A 12 10.21 -1.50 -14.50
CA PRO A 12 10.59 -2.09 -15.79
C PRO A 12 9.49 -2.99 -16.36
N CYS A 13 8.28 -2.47 -16.48
CA CYS A 13 7.16 -3.17 -17.08
C CYS A 13 6.15 -2.15 -17.63
N ASN A 14 5.21 -2.64 -18.45
CA ASN A 14 4.20 -1.75 -19.02
C ASN A 14 3.16 -1.33 -17.98
N GLN A 15 2.33 -0.37 -18.34
CA GLN A 15 1.34 0.23 -17.44
C GLN A 15 0.37 -0.80 -16.86
N GLN A 16 -0.11 -1.72 -17.68
CA GLN A 16 -1.04 -2.76 -17.23
C GLN A 16 -0.38 -3.66 -16.19
N GLN A 17 0.84 -4.12 -16.46
CA GLN A 17 1.58 -4.97 -15.53
C GLN A 17 1.91 -4.24 -14.23
N ALA A 18 2.28 -2.96 -14.33
CA ALA A 18 2.57 -2.15 -13.15
C ALA A 18 1.35 -2.04 -12.25
N PHE A 19 0.17 -1.79 -12.83
CA PHE A 19 -1.07 -1.69 -12.08
C PHE A 19 -1.48 -3.03 -11.47
N GLU A 20 -1.48 -4.09 -12.27
CA GLU A 20 -1.87 -5.42 -11.82
C GLU A 20 -0.95 -5.96 -10.74
N THR A 21 0.36 -5.72 -10.86
CA THR A 21 1.33 -6.12 -9.84
C THR A 21 1.07 -5.42 -8.52
N PHE A 22 0.79 -4.11 -8.58
CA PHE A 22 0.49 -3.36 -7.35
C PHE A 22 -0.77 -3.91 -6.67
N ALA A 23 -1.83 -4.13 -7.45
CA ALA A 23 -3.11 -4.64 -6.93
C ALA A 23 -2.98 -6.05 -6.38
N ASP A 24 -2.04 -6.85 -6.89
CA ASP A 24 -1.74 -8.18 -6.36
C ASP A 24 -0.76 -8.05 -5.17
N ILE A 25 -1.21 -7.32 -4.17
CA ILE A 25 -0.40 -6.85 -3.05
C ILE A 25 0.27 -8.01 -2.29
N GLY A 26 -0.40 -9.15 -2.20
CA GLY A 26 0.12 -10.31 -1.51
C GLY A 26 1.32 -10.95 -2.18
N SER A 27 1.55 -10.66 -3.46
CA SER A 27 2.67 -11.23 -4.20
C SER A 27 4.01 -10.54 -3.90
N TRP A 28 3.99 -9.29 -3.39
CA TRP A 28 5.24 -8.54 -3.22
C TRP A 28 5.41 -7.91 -1.83
N TRP A 29 4.35 -7.77 -1.05
CA TRP A 29 4.46 -7.14 0.27
C TRP A 29 5.29 -8.00 1.23
N PRO A 30 6.35 -7.43 1.86
CA PRO A 30 7.20 -8.22 2.76
C PRO A 30 6.54 -8.41 4.13
N LEU A 31 5.70 -9.44 4.24
CA LEU A 31 4.93 -9.73 5.44
C LEU A 31 5.78 -10.08 6.66
N ASP A 32 7.01 -10.51 6.44
CA ASP A 32 7.98 -10.80 7.49
C ASP A 32 8.58 -9.54 8.11
N LYS A 33 8.30 -8.36 7.53
CA LYS A 33 8.88 -7.09 7.98
C LYS A 33 7.82 -6.06 8.31
N ARG A 34 6.74 -6.02 7.56
CA ARG A 34 5.70 -5.00 7.72
C ARG A 34 4.32 -5.65 7.65
N SER A 35 3.70 -5.84 8.82
CA SER A 35 2.34 -6.38 8.92
C SER A 35 1.80 -6.09 10.31
N ALA A 36 0.48 -6.24 10.49
CA ALA A 36 -0.12 -6.17 11.82
C ALA A 36 0.37 -7.33 12.69
N SER A 37 0.53 -8.53 12.10
CA SER A 37 1.07 -9.69 12.82
C SER A 37 2.46 -9.42 13.38
N MET A 38 3.34 -8.80 12.60
CA MET A 38 4.69 -8.45 13.07
C MET A 38 4.63 -7.40 14.18
N ARG A 39 3.76 -6.40 14.05
CA ARG A 39 3.63 -5.34 15.04
C ARG A 39 3.08 -5.85 16.38
N VAL A 40 2.07 -6.71 16.32
CA VAL A 40 1.34 -7.18 17.52
C VAL A 40 1.94 -8.44 18.10
N GLU A 41 2.32 -9.41 17.26
CA GLU A 41 2.69 -10.75 17.70
C GLU A 41 4.16 -11.11 17.41
N GLY A 42 4.87 -10.28 16.62
CA GLY A 42 6.23 -10.58 16.21
C GLY A 42 6.33 -11.77 15.26
N GLN A 43 5.24 -12.09 14.55
CA GLN A 43 5.17 -13.21 13.63
C GLN A 43 4.85 -12.75 12.21
N THR A 44 5.35 -13.50 11.22
CA THR A 44 5.01 -13.25 9.81
C THR A 44 3.54 -13.58 9.59
N ALA A 45 2.80 -12.70 8.93
CA ALA A 45 1.42 -12.97 8.55
C ALA A 45 1.37 -14.10 7.53
N LYS A 46 0.25 -14.81 7.50
CA LYS A 46 0.02 -15.88 6.53
C LYS A 46 -0.17 -15.33 5.12
N SER A 47 -0.97 -14.26 5.00
CA SER A 47 -1.25 -13.65 3.69
C SER A 47 -1.79 -12.24 3.86
N VAL A 48 -1.74 -11.48 2.77
CA VAL A 48 -2.52 -10.25 2.60
C VAL A 48 -3.16 -10.29 1.22
N SER A 49 -4.40 -9.83 1.13
CA SER A 49 -5.13 -9.81 -0.13
C SER A 49 -5.94 -8.52 -0.26
N LEU A 50 -6.26 -8.19 -1.50
CA LEU A 50 -7.02 -7.00 -1.85
C LEU A 50 -8.12 -7.40 -2.81
N THR A 51 -9.36 -6.98 -2.51
CA THR A 51 -10.47 -7.17 -3.44
C THR A 51 -10.39 -6.06 -4.50
N PRO A 52 -10.19 -6.40 -5.78
CA PRO A 52 -9.85 -5.41 -6.82
C PRO A 52 -11.06 -4.67 -7.36
N LYS A 53 -11.65 -3.82 -6.52
CA LYS A 53 -12.78 -2.96 -6.90
C LYS A 53 -12.95 -1.85 -5.87
N SER A 54 -13.63 -0.79 -6.25
CA SER A 54 -14.03 0.26 -5.31
C SER A 54 -14.87 -0.35 -4.19
N GLY A 55 -14.56 -0.01 -2.95
CA GLY A 55 -15.18 -0.60 -1.76
C GLY A 55 -14.57 -1.92 -1.32
N GLY A 56 -13.64 -2.48 -2.09
CA GLY A 56 -12.94 -3.72 -1.73
C GLY A 56 -12.10 -3.55 -0.48
N LYS A 57 -11.84 -4.65 0.23
CA LYS A 57 -11.08 -4.65 1.47
C LYS A 57 -9.67 -5.16 1.25
N VAL A 58 -8.71 -4.60 1.99
CA VAL A 58 -7.34 -5.09 2.07
C VAL A 58 -7.20 -5.78 3.41
N ILE A 59 -7.04 -7.11 3.39
CA ILE A 59 -7.11 -7.93 4.60
C ILE A 59 -5.86 -8.79 4.75
N GLU A 60 -5.26 -8.70 5.94
CA GLU A 60 -4.18 -9.58 6.38
C GLU A 60 -4.78 -10.74 7.16
N VAL A 61 -4.30 -11.97 6.89
CA VAL A 61 -4.65 -13.15 7.66
C VAL A 61 -3.43 -13.59 8.45
N THR A 62 -3.59 -13.75 9.76
CA THR A 62 -2.50 -14.19 10.64
C THR A 62 -2.33 -15.71 10.57
N GLN A 63 -1.29 -16.23 11.23
CA GLN A 63 -1.02 -17.66 11.24
C GLN A 63 -2.16 -18.46 11.88
N ASP A 64 -2.88 -17.88 12.84
CA ASP A 64 -4.01 -18.54 13.50
C ASP A 64 -5.36 -18.26 12.83
N GLY A 65 -5.36 -17.54 11.71
CA GLY A 65 -6.58 -17.24 10.95
C GLY A 65 -7.30 -15.95 11.33
N THR A 66 -6.77 -15.17 12.28
CA THR A 66 -7.33 -13.86 12.62
C THR A 66 -7.14 -12.90 11.46
N GLU A 67 -8.12 -12.03 11.22
CA GLU A 67 -8.05 -11.04 10.14
C GLU A 67 -7.81 -9.64 10.68
N TYR A 68 -6.91 -8.89 10.01
CA TYR A 68 -6.72 -7.47 10.25
C TYR A 68 -7.09 -6.70 9.00
N LEU A 69 -7.97 -5.72 9.13
CA LEU A 69 -8.31 -4.82 8.02
C LEU A 69 -7.20 -3.78 7.88
N TRP A 70 -6.54 -3.75 6.73
CA TRP A 70 -5.52 -2.75 6.43
C TRP A 70 -6.11 -1.48 5.84
N GLY A 71 -7.16 -1.62 5.04
CA GLY A 71 -7.76 -0.48 4.38
C GLY A 71 -8.93 -0.86 3.49
N THR A 72 -9.49 0.17 2.85
CA THR A 72 -10.62 0.04 1.93
C THR A 72 -10.28 0.75 0.63
N VAL A 73 -10.43 0.04 -0.48
CA VAL A 73 -10.19 0.60 -1.82
C VAL A 73 -11.20 1.70 -2.11
N ARG A 74 -10.71 2.86 -2.56
CA ARG A 74 -11.55 3.98 -2.97
C ARG A 74 -11.69 4.04 -4.48
N ASP A 75 -10.59 4.31 -5.17
CA ASP A 75 -10.56 4.38 -6.63
C ASP A 75 -9.88 3.13 -7.18
N TYR A 76 -10.52 2.51 -8.15
CA TYR A 76 -9.96 1.38 -8.86
C TYR A 76 -10.19 1.59 -10.35
N ASN A 77 -9.28 2.38 -10.97
CA ASN A 77 -9.33 2.68 -12.40
C ASN A 77 -8.19 1.90 -13.07
N PRO A 78 -8.49 0.74 -13.66
CA PRO A 78 -7.43 -0.13 -14.19
C PRO A 78 -6.42 0.60 -15.05
N ASN A 79 -5.16 0.35 -14.72
CA ASN A 79 -3.95 0.84 -15.35
C ASN A 79 -3.59 2.30 -15.04
N GLU A 80 -4.49 3.10 -14.48
CA GLU A 80 -4.27 4.54 -14.29
C GLU A 80 -4.17 4.97 -12.82
N LEU A 81 -5.13 4.55 -11.99
CA LEU A 81 -5.23 5.05 -10.62
C LEU A 81 -5.75 3.99 -9.67
N PHE A 82 -5.04 3.82 -8.56
CA PHE A 82 -5.48 3.05 -7.41
C PHE A 82 -5.41 3.94 -6.18
N SER A 83 -6.45 3.92 -5.35
CA SER A 83 -6.36 4.58 -4.05
C SER A 83 -7.08 3.77 -2.99
N MET A 84 -6.66 3.96 -1.74
CA MET A 84 -7.26 3.27 -0.60
C MET A 84 -7.17 4.12 0.65
N GLU A 85 -8.16 4.02 1.52
CA GLU A 85 -8.01 4.44 2.89
C GLU A 85 -7.16 3.39 3.58
N PHE A 86 -6.13 3.81 4.32
CA PHE A 86 -5.08 2.89 4.76
C PHE A 86 -4.71 3.14 6.22
N HIS A 87 -4.80 2.11 7.06
CA HIS A 87 -4.50 2.19 8.49
C HIS A 87 -3.81 0.95 9.07
N MET A 88 -3.65 -0.11 8.28
CA MET A 88 -2.98 -1.36 8.67
C MET A 88 -3.43 -1.92 10.01
N GLY A 89 -4.74 -1.98 10.22
CA GLY A 89 -5.31 -2.54 11.44
C GLY A 89 -5.37 -1.59 12.63
N LEU A 90 -4.90 -0.35 12.48
CA LEU A 90 -4.95 0.66 13.54
C LEU A 90 -6.14 1.61 13.33
N PRO A 91 -6.83 2.03 14.42
CA PRO A 91 -7.84 3.07 14.28
C PRO A 91 -7.19 4.42 13.95
N PRO A 92 -7.91 5.36 13.31
CA PRO A 92 -9.30 5.21 12.84
C PRO A 92 -9.36 4.39 11.56
N VAL A 93 -10.50 3.70 11.36
CA VAL A 93 -10.72 2.93 10.14
C VAL A 93 -11.52 3.74 9.11
N ASP A 94 -12.19 4.81 9.52
CA ASP A 94 -12.97 5.68 8.64
C ASP A 94 -13.22 7.03 9.33
N PRO A 95 -12.70 8.15 8.82
CA PRO A 95 -11.70 8.21 7.76
C PRO A 95 -10.32 7.76 8.24
N ALA A 96 -9.50 7.34 7.31
CA ALA A 96 -8.12 6.95 7.59
C ALA A 96 -7.17 7.75 6.69
N SER A 97 -5.86 7.48 6.76
CA SER A 97 -4.95 8.09 5.81
C SER A 97 -5.31 7.61 4.40
N LEU A 98 -4.99 8.42 3.39
CA LEU A 98 -5.28 8.09 1.99
C LEU A 98 -3.98 7.80 1.25
N VAL A 99 -3.92 6.63 0.62
CA VAL A 99 -2.82 6.25 -0.27
C VAL A 99 -3.35 6.31 -1.71
N GLU A 100 -2.70 7.11 -2.54
CA GLU A 100 -3.04 7.23 -3.97
C GLU A 100 -1.84 6.83 -4.80
N VAL A 101 -2.07 5.97 -5.80
CA VAL A 101 -1.00 5.49 -6.68
C VAL A 101 -1.41 5.73 -8.12
N ARG A 102 -0.60 6.53 -8.83
CA ARG A 102 -0.84 6.86 -10.24
C ARG A 102 0.19 6.17 -11.11
N PHE A 103 -0.28 5.65 -12.23
CA PHE A 103 0.52 4.87 -13.18
C PHE A 103 0.53 5.58 -14.51
N THR A 104 1.70 6.06 -14.93
CA THR A 104 1.84 6.86 -16.17
C THR A 104 2.80 6.17 -17.12
N VAL A 105 2.38 5.99 -18.37
CA VAL A 105 3.22 5.38 -19.41
C VAL A 105 4.46 6.24 -19.67
N VAL A 106 5.63 5.61 -19.60
CA VAL A 106 6.89 6.19 -20.07
C VAL A 106 7.15 5.69 -21.50
N ASP A 107 7.12 4.37 -21.65
CA ASP A 107 7.17 3.69 -22.95
C ASP A 107 6.58 2.28 -22.82
N ASP A 108 6.73 1.43 -23.83
CA ASP A 108 6.11 0.09 -23.85
C ASP A 108 6.67 -0.83 -22.77
N GLU A 109 7.82 -0.52 -22.19
CA GLU A 109 8.54 -1.38 -21.24
C GLU A 109 8.75 -0.71 -19.89
N ARG A 110 8.32 0.55 -19.71
CA ARG A 110 8.53 1.29 -18.48
C ARG A 110 7.30 2.11 -18.12
N THR A 111 7.03 2.17 -16.83
CA THR A 111 5.92 2.93 -16.27
C THR A 111 6.43 3.78 -15.11
N ARG A 112 5.99 5.03 -15.04
CA ARG A 112 6.20 5.86 -13.85
C ARG A 112 5.07 5.57 -12.88
N VAL A 113 5.45 5.26 -11.63
CA VAL A 113 4.48 4.99 -10.57
C VAL A 113 4.73 6.01 -9.46
N GLU A 114 3.70 6.77 -9.13
CA GLU A 114 3.77 7.80 -8.08
C GLU A 114 2.80 7.45 -6.96
N LEU A 115 3.34 7.30 -5.75
CA LEU A 115 2.56 7.01 -4.55
C LEU A 115 2.55 8.24 -3.65
N THR A 116 1.36 8.67 -3.24
CA THR A 116 1.19 9.78 -2.30
C THR A 116 0.34 9.30 -1.13
N GLN A 117 0.81 9.54 0.09
CA GLN A 117 0.01 9.28 1.29
C GLN A 117 -0.27 10.59 2.00
N SER A 118 -1.54 10.82 2.33
CA SER A 118 -2.04 12.06 2.88
C SER A 118 -3.11 11.81 3.93
N ASN A 119 -3.72 12.90 4.42
CA ASN A 119 -4.79 12.86 5.43
C ASN A 119 -4.27 12.31 6.77
N TRP A 120 -3.08 12.77 7.17
CA TRP A 120 -2.44 12.34 8.41
C TRP A 120 -3.24 12.74 9.65
N GLU A 121 -3.99 13.84 9.57
CA GLU A 121 -4.81 14.37 10.65
C GLU A 121 -5.89 13.38 11.12
N ALA A 122 -6.23 12.39 10.28
CA ALA A 122 -7.15 11.32 10.68
C ALA A 122 -6.62 10.54 11.89
N PHE A 123 -5.30 10.46 12.06
CA PHE A 123 -4.69 9.77 13.20
C PHE A 123 -4.63 10.62 14.48
N GLY A 124 -5.09 11.85 14.43
CA GLY A 124 -5.12 12.72 15.61
C GLY A 124 -3.74 12.96 16.20
N ASP A 125 -3.57 12.70 17.48
CA ASP A 125 -2.30 12.91 18.20
C ASP A 125 -1.18 12.00 17.69
N MET A 126 -1.51 10.92 16.97
CA MET A 126 -0.54 9.98 16.41
C MET A 126 -0.09 10.36 15.00
N ALA A 127 -0.59 11.47 14.45
CA ALA A 127 -0.36 11.83 13.05
C ALA A 127 1.12 11.94 12.69
N GLU A 128 1.92 12.64 13.49
CA GLU A 128 3.36 12.79 13.23
C GLU A 128 4.09 11.45 13.30
N MET A 129 3.78 10.64 14.29
CA MET A 129 4.39 9.33 14.47
C MET A 129 4.06 8.40 13.29
N MET A 130 2.79 8.39 12.88
CA MET A 130 2.34 7.56 11.76
C MET A 130 2.97 8.01 10.44
N ARG A 131 3.02 9.32 10.22
CA ARG A 131 3.67 9.85 9.01
C ARG A 131 5.15 9.45 8.95
N GLY A 132 5.87 9.57 10.06
CA GLY A 132 7.26 9.19 10.14
C GLY A 132 7.48 7.70 9.90
N GLY A 133 6.62 6.87 10.48
CA GLY A 133 6.68 5.41 10.34
C GLY A 133 6.43 4.96 8.90
N TYR A 134 5.38 5.46 8.27
CA TYR A 134 5.09 5.14 6.87
C TYR A 134 6.16 5.69 5.93
N GLY A 135 6.61 6.93 6.15
CA GLY A 135 7.67 7.53 5.35
C GLY A 135 8.95 6.71 5.39
N GLY A 136 9.28 6.15 6.55
CA GLY A 136 10.44 5.27 6.69
C GLY A 136 10.25 3.88 6.10
N SER A 137 9.00 3.46 5.85
CA SER A 137 8.70 2.12 5.35
C SER A 137 8.56 2.04 3.83
N TRP A 138 8.10 3.10 3.17
CA TRP A 138 7.83 3.05 1.73
C TRP A 138 9.08 2.79 0.89
N GLY A 139 10.27 3.14 1.36
CA GLY A 139 11.51 2.77 0.68
C GLY A 139 11.61 1.26 0.49
N LEU A 140 11.42 0.51 1.57
CA LEU A 140 11.44 -0.96 1.54
C LEU A 140 10.26 -1.51 0.72
N LEU A 141 9.07 -0.98 0.95
CA LEU A 141 7.84 -1.53 0.37
C LEU A 141 7.70 -1.21 -1.11
N PHE A 142 7.83 0.06 -1.45
CA PHE A 142 7.52 0.57 -2.78
C PHE A 142 8.75 0.62 -3.68
N GLU A 143 9.83 1.24 -3.19
CA GLU A 143 11.03 1.42 -4.01
C GLU A 143 11.82 0.12 -4.20
N GLU A 144 11.72 -0.81 -3.26
CA GLU A 144 12.42 -2.10 -3.34
C GLU A 144 11.50 -3.25 -3.69
N ALA A 145 10.57 -3.62 -2.80
CA ALA A 145 9.76 -4.84 -2.98
C ALA A 145 8.83 -4.77 -4.18
N TYR A 146 8.06 -3.71 -4.31
CA TYR A 146 7.13 -3.55 -5.43
C TYR A 146 7.90 -3.46 -6.76
N LYS A 147 8.93 -2.62 -6.82
CA LYS A 147 9.71 -2.44 -8.04
C LYS A 147 10.35 -3.75 -8.49
N ALA A 148 10.88 -4.54 -7.56
CA ALA A 148 11.46 -5.85 -7.86
C ALA A 148 10.39 -6.80 -8.43
N ALA A 149 9.17 -6.76 -7.92
CA ALA A 149 8.07 -7.58 -8.43
C ALA A 149 7.71 -7.22 -9.87
N CYS A 150 7.83 -5.95 -10.25
CA CYS A 150 7.60 -5.51 -11.63
C CYS A 150 8.68 -6.00 -12.59
N ALA A 151 9.87 -6.31 -12.10
CA ALA A 151 10.98 -6.77 -12.93
C ALA A 151 10.91 -8.28 -13.19
N GLY A 152 10.15 -8.98 -12.40
CA GLY A 152 10.08 -10.42 -12.47
C GLY A 152 8.78 -10.98 -12.84
#